data_e7b57494a611880e79c0712fcef19bcb
#
_entry.id   e7b57494a611880e79c0712fcef19bcb
#
_cell.length_a   1.000
_cell.length_b   1.000
_cell.length_c   1.000
_cell.angle_alpha   90.00
_cell.angle_beta   90.00
_cell.angle_gamma   90.00
#
_symmetry.space_group_name_H-M   'P 1'
#
loop_
_entity.id
_entity.type
_entity.pdbx_description
1 polymer ?
#
loop_
_entity_poly.entity_id
_entity_poly.type
_entity_poly.pdbx_seq_one_letter_code
_entity_poly.pdbx_strand_id
1 'polypeptide(L)'
;TDVSLVFEGGVTYNSGSVTIPGGIENLVFVGVASDAGELPVLEIPTISLKEVMNGITFENVHLDGLNDGKNYLFGIGNSSCFRSISFTGCTIAHYNRSILRFNTDKLEIDEILFDDCMITDIAHDGYGMIVFGKAQTRVGLVSVTKSTLTEMGSLMQLNDGIEKVVMDQCIVYNNTFATKNYYRIDKQPGAISVTNTIFAGSNNGQKFNATYSNYSTYFLFTSSYMTSDIIIDRYGFTDITPYSGTSEDLFVDPANGDFHLKSTAKFPGKETAGDPRWW
;
A
#
# COMPACT_ATOMS: atom_id res chain seq x y z
N THR A 1 -6.74 17.65 -21.34
CA THR A 1 -6.05 18.78 -20.68
C THR A 1 -5.31 18.28 -19.46
N ASP A 2 -4.05 18.72 -19.28
CA ASP A 2 -3.24 18.40 -18.10
C ASP A 2 -3.43 19.49 -17.05
N VAL A 3 -3.57 19.07 -15.78
CA VAL A 3 -3.79 19.97 -14.65
C VAL A 3 -2.80 19.60 -13.53
N SER A 4 -2.18 20.61 -12.95
CA SER A 4 -1.36 20.45 -11.73
C SER A 4 -1.91 21.35 -10.63
N LEU A 5 -2.11 20.76 -9.47
CA LEU A 5 -2.53 21.43 -8.23
C LEU A 5 -1.34 21.41 -7.26
N VAL A 6 -0.90 22.61 -6.85
CA VAL A 6 0.24 22.76 -5.94
C VAL A 6 -0.26 23.18 -4.57
N PHE A 7 0.19 22.51 -3.52
CA PHE A 7 -0.21 22.71 -2.14
C PHE A 7 0.99 23.09 -1.26
N GLU A 8 0.80 24.05 -0.38
CA GLU A 8 1.83 24.51 0.55
C GLU A 8 1.91 23.61 1.77
N GLY A 9 3.11 23.24 2.16
CA GLY A 9 3.40 22.42 3.32
C GLY A 9 3.07 23.11 4.64
N GLY A 10 2.75 22.30 5.63
CA GLY A 10 2.26 22.80 6.94
C GLY A 10 0.82 23.33 6.91
N VAL A 11 0.11 23.21 5.77
CA VAL A 11 -1.29 23.62 5.62
C VAL A 11 -2.18 22.39 5.49
N THR A 12 -3.33 22.43 6.17
CA THR A 12 -4.39 21.41 6.01
C THR A 12 -5.47 21.93 5.09
N TYR A 13 -5.72 21.19 4.01
CA TYR A 13 -6.74 21.46 3.00
C TYR A 13 -7.90 20.48 3.19
N ASN A 14 -9.01 20.95 3.72
CA ASN A 14 -10.23 20.16 3.87
C ASN A 14 -11.16 20.39 2.67
N SER A 15 -11.23 19.41 1.78
CA SER A 15 -12.07 19.47 0.58
C SER A 15 -13.33 18.64 0.69
N GLY A 16 -13.44 17.74 1.68
CA GLY A 16 -14.44 16.69 1.68
C GLY A 16 -14.28 15.76 0.48
N SER A 17 -15.36 15.11 0.07
CA SER A 17 -15.34 14.26 -1.13
C SER A 17 -15.22 15.09 -2.41
N VAL A 18 -14.27 14.71 -3.27
CA VAL A 18 -13.94 15.42 -4.51
C VAL A 18 -14.50 14.67 -5.73
N THR A 19 -15.00 15.41 -6.70
CA THR A 19 -15.34 14.85 -8.02
C THR A 19 -14.51 15.54 -9.10
N ILE A 20 -13.67 14.76 -9.78
CA ILE A 20 -12.88 15.24 -10.91
C ILE A 20 -13.79 15.35 -12.14
N PRO A 21 -13.92 16.54 -12.74
CA PRO A 21 -14.75 16.75 -13.92
C PRO A 21 -14.17 16.05 -15.15
N GLY A 22 -14.97 15.90 -16.19
CA GLY A 22 -14.49 15.44 -17.50
C GLY A 22 -13.59 16.45 -18.18
N GLY A 23 -12.83 15.97 -19.18
CA GLY A 23 -11.91 16.79 -19.99
C GLY A 23 -10.52 16.96 -19.38
N ILE A 24 -10.24 16.36 -18.22
CA ILE A 24 -8.89 16.27 -17.63
C ILE A 24 -8.28 14.93 -18.03
N GLU A 25 -7.13 14.99 -18.70
CA GLU A 25 -6.40 13.79 -19.13
C GLU A 25 -5.39 13.34 -18.09
N ASN A 26 -4.61 14.29 -17.57
CA ASN A 26 -3.67 14.02 -16.48
C ASN A 26 -3.88 15.01 -15.34
N LEU A 27 -3.83 14.54 -14.12
CA LEU A 27 -3.98 15.35 -12.92
C LEU A 27 -2.85 15.04 -11.92
N VAL A 28 -2.14 16.10 -11.52
CA VAL A 28 -1.04 16.00 -10.56
C VAL A 28 -1.37 16.83 -9.32
N PHE A 29 -1.24 16.20 -8.16
CA PHE A 29 -1.29 16.84 -6.85
C PHE A 29 0.15 16.91 -6.32
N VAL A 30 0.70 18.11 -6.17
CA VAL A 30 2.09 18.32 -5.74
C VAL A 30 2.11 19.06 -4.41
N GLY A 31 2.74 18.49 -3.42
CA GLY A 31 3.08 19.15 -2.16
C GLY A 31 4.46 19.79 -2.24
N VAL A 32 4.54 21.03 -1.78
CA VAL A 32 5.80 21.73 -1.54
C VAL A 32 6.00 21.80 -0.03
N ALA A 33 6.99 21.10 0.49
CA ALA A 33 7.25 21.07 1.93
C ALA A 33 7.47 22.48 2.48
N SER A 34 7.01 22.72 3.72
CA SER A 34 7.32 23.95 4.46
C SER A 34 8.81 24.03 4.80
N ASP A 35 9.25 25.20 5.28
CA ASP A 35 10.62 25.38 5.79
C ASP A 35 10.96 24.43 6.95
N ALA A 36 9.96 23.92 7.65
CA ALA A 36 10.10 22.90 8.71
C ALA A 36 10.09 21.48 8.17
N GLY A 37 9.95 21.28 6.85
CA GLY A 37 9.88 19.95 6.21
C GLY A 37 8.49 19.31 6.27
N GLU A 38 7.46 20.04 6.72
CA GLU A 38 6.10 19.49 6.82
C GLU A 38 5.43 19.42 5.44
N LEU A 39 4.79 18.30 5.14
CA LEU A 39 3.97 18.14 3.95
C LEU A 39 2.61 18.84 4.10
N PRO A 40 1.95 19.21 2.98
CA PRO A 40 0.54 19.61 3.02
C PRO A 40 -0.34 18.41 3.37
N VAL A 41 -1.36 18.62 4.18
CA VAL A 41 -2.37 17.63 4.52
C VAL A 41 -3.60 17.85 3.65
N LEU A 42 -3.98 16.84 2.90
CA LEU A 42 -5.19 16.84 2.07
C LEU A 42 -6.24 15.91 2.71
N GLU A 43 -7.19 16.51 3.43
CA GLU A 43 -8.33 15.78 4.00
C GLU A 43 -9.35 15.48 2.88
N ILE A 44 -9.20 14.33 2.26
CA ILE A 44 -10.01 13.87 1.12
C ILE A 44 -10.54 12.46 1.38
N PRO A 45 -11.74 12.30 1.92
CA PRO A 45 -12.33 10.98 2.17
C PRO A 45 -12.52 10.13 0.92
N THR A 46 -12.85 10.76 -0.21
CA THR A 46 -13.08 10.04 -1.47
C THR A 46 -12.88 10.94 -2.69
N ILE A 47 -12.28 10.39 -3.74
CA ILE A 47 -12.20 10.98 -5.08
C ILE A 47 -13.03 10.16 -6.05
N SER A 48 -13.92 10.82 -6.79
CA SER A 48 -14.73 10.24 -7.85
C SER A 48 -14.34 10.81 -9.21
N LEU A 49 -14.42 10.01 -10.25
CA LEU A 49 -14.07 10.40 -11.63
C LEU A 49 -15.33 10.41 -12.49
N LYS A 50 -15.49 11.42 -13.36
CA LYS A 50 -16.57 11.46 -14.35
C LYS A 50 -16.20 10.80 -15.67
N GLU A 51 -14.93 10.75 -16.01
CA GLU A 51 -14.41 10.19 -17.27
C GLU A 51 -13.16 9.35 -17.01
N VAL A 52 -12.70 8.64 -18.02
CA VAL A 52 -11.42 7.94 -17.99
C VAL A 52 -10.29 8.95 -18.12
N MET A 53 -9.28 8.82 -17.28
CA MET A 53 -8.08 9.66 -17.29
C MET A 53 -6.86 8.85 -17.73
N ASN A 54 -5.87 9.49 -18.31
CA ASN A 54 -4.58 8.84 -18.60
C ASN A 54 -3.80 8.62 -17.32
N GLY A 55 -3.63 9.65 -16.50
CA GLY A 55 -2.85 9.56 -15.28
C GLY A 55 -3.37 10.41 -14.12
N ILE A 56 -3.16 9.90 -12.92
CA ILE A 56 -3.31 10.65 -11.66
C ILE A 56 -2.04 10.46 -10.85
N THR A 57 -1.43 11.55 -10.42
CA THR A 57 -0.19 11.53 -9.65
C THR A 57 -0.35 12.32 -8.36
N PHE A 58 0.15 11.77 -7.27
CA PHE A 58 0.30 12.42 -5.98
C PHE A 58 1.78 12.44 -5.61
N GLU A 59 2.31 13.63 -5.34
CA GLU A 59 3.72 13.82 -5.00
C GLU A 59 3.86 14.64 -3.71
N ASN A 60 4.55 14.10 -2.72
CA ASN A 60 4.88 14.80 -1.47
C ASN A 60 3.65 15.40 -0.76
N VAL A 61 2.57 14.65 -0.65
CA VAL A 61 1.35 15.07 0.06
C VAL A 61 0.99 14.05 1.15
N HIS A 62 0.35 14.54 2.21
CA HIS A 62 -0.31 13.69 3.18
C HIS A 62 -1.81 13.58 2.82
N LEU A 63 -2.24 12.39 2.40
CA LEU A 63 -3.64 12.08 2.11
C LEU A 63 -4.28 11.49 3.36
N ASP A 64 -5.30 12.16 3.89
CA ASP A 64 -6.04 11.74 5.07
C ASP A 64 -7.50 11.44 4.73
N GLY A 65 -7.91 10.19 4.95
CA GLY A 65 -9.28 9.73 4.76
C GLY A 65 -10.22 10.06 5.93
N LEU A 66 -9.70 10.61 7.03
CA LEU A 66 -10.45 11.02 8.24
C LEU A 66 -11.16 9.87 8.97
N ASN A 67 -10.90 8.62 8.63
CA ASN A 67 -11.71 7.48 9.12
C ASN A 67 -13.23 7.68 8.90
N ASP A 68 -13.60 8.42 7.84
CA ASP A 68 -14.99 8.76 7.55
C ASP A 68 -15.77 7.55 7.04
N GLY A 69 -16.42 6.87 7.97
CA GLY A 69 -17.33 5.75 7.67
C GLY A 69 -16.65 4.61 6.89
N LYS A 70 -17.20 4.27 5.74
CA LYS A 70 -16.74 3.17 4.87
C LYS A 70 -16.07 3.72 3.61
N ASN A 71 -15.02 4.50 3.78
CA ASN A 71 -14.40 5.25 2.71
C ASN A 71 -13.33 4.49 1.92
N TYR A 72 -13.11 4.94 0.71
CA TYR A 72 -12.03 4.60 -0.21
C TYR A 72 -11.49 5.89 -0.81
N LEU A 73 -10.18 6.04 -0.95
CA LEU A 73 -9.68 7.18 -1.72
C LEU A 73 -10.25 7.14 -3.15
N PHE A 74 -10.18 5.95 -3.81
CA PHE A 74 -10.85 5.71 -5.08
C PHE A 74 -11.70 4.43 -5.01
N GLY A 75 -13.02 4.61 -5.05
CA GLY A 75 -14.00 3.51 -5.14
C GLY A 75 -14.56 3.42 -6.56
N ILE A 76 -13.88 2.71 -7.46
CA ILE A 76 -14.25 2.59 -8.86
C ILE A 76 -15.36 1.55 -9.04
N GLY A 77 -16.58 2.02 -9.28
CA GLY A 77 -17.78 1.19 -9.47
C GLY A 77 -18.37 1.24 -10.90
N ASN A 78 -17.77 2.01 -11.79
CA ASN A 78 -18.19 2.19 -13.19
C ASN A 78 -16.95 2.22 -14.11
N SER A 79 -17.12 2.56 -15.38
CA SER A 79 -16.04 2.63 -16.36
C SER A 79 -15.14 3.88 -16.24
N SER A 80 -15.53 4.88 -15.45
CA SER A 80 -14.71 6.05 -15.20
C SER A 80 -13.56 5.69 -14.26
N CYS A 81 -12.36 5.63 -14.78
CA CYS A 81 -11.16 5.17 -14.10
C CYS A 81 -9.94 5.95 -14.60
N PHE A 82 -8.76 5.52 -14.26
CA PHE A 82 -7.48 6.00 -14.78
C PHE A 82 -6.72 4.85 -15.45
N ARG A 83 -5.81 5.19 -16.37
CA ARG A 83 -4.85 4.25 -16.94
C ARG A 83 -3.66 4.02 -16.00
N SER A 84 -3.17 5.09 -15.37
CA SER A 84 -2.12 4.99 -14.36
C SER A 84 -2.44 5.81 -13.12
N ILE A 85 -1.95 5.35 -11.97
CA ILE A 85 -1.94 6.13 -10.75
C ILE A 85 -0.61 5.94 -10.02
N SER A 86 -0.05 7.03 -9.54
CA SER A 86 1.20 7.01 -8.76
C SER A 86 1.12 7.86 -7.50
N PHE A 87 1.76 7.35 -6.46
CA PHE A 87 1.99 8.04 -5.19
C PHE A 87 3.49 8.01 -4.91
N THR A 88 4.12 9.18 -4.79
CA THR A 88 5.56 9.30 -4.54
C THR A 88 5.82 10.24 -3.38
N GLY A 89 6.59 9.80 -2.39
CA GLY A 89 6.89 10.60 -1.19
C GLY A 89 5.66 10.94 -0.36
N CYS A 90 4.59 10.14 -0.44
CA CYS A 90 3.31 10.45 0.19
C CYS A 90 3.17 9.78 1.56
N THR A 91 2.46 10.47 2.47
CA THR A 91 1.81 9.82 3.61
C THR A 91 0.36 9.55 3.26
N ILE A 92 -0.14 8.33 3.51
CA ILE A 92 -1.53 7.95 3.21
C ILE A 92 -2.12 7.27 4.44
N ALA A 93 -3.17 7.85 5.01
CA ALA A 93 -3.72 7.37 6.27
C ALA A 93 -5.26 7.44 6.35
N HIS A 94 -5.81 6.70 7.30
CA HIS A 94 -7.19 6.79 7.75
C HIS A 94 -8.25 6.46 6.67
N TYR A 95 -7.96 5.50 5.78
CA TYR A 95 -8.96 4.96 4.86
C TYR A 95 -9.50 3.62 5.37
N ASN A 96 -10.67 3.63 5.99
CA ASN A 96 -11.26 2.48 6.69
C ASN A 96 -11.43 1.23 5.83
N ARG A 97 -11.56 1.38 4.50
CA ARG A 97 -11.72 0.22 3.60
C ARG A 97 -10.54 -0.01 2.68
N SER A 98 -10.16 0.98 1.90
CA SER A 98 -9.06 0.82 0.93
C SER A 98 -8.56 2.16 0.43
N ILE A 99 -7.32 2.21 -0.05
CA ILE A 99 -6.87 3.30 -0.91
C ILE A 99 -7.54 3.14 -2.27
N LEU A 100 -7.42 1.97 -2.90
CA LEU A 100 -7.96 1.71 -4.23
C LEU A 100 -8.89 0.50 -4.21
N ARG A 101 -10.11 0.66 -4.71
CA ARG A 101 -11.05 -0.44 -4.90
C ARG A 101 -11.65 -0.41 -6.29
N PHE A 102 -11.47 -1.51 -7.02
CA PHE A 102 -12.00 -1.72 -8.36
C PHE A 102 -13.13 -2.76 -8.30
N ASN A 103 -14.37 -2.35 -8.50
CA ASN A 103 -15.57 -3.18 -8.39
C ASN A 103 -16.44 -3.13 -9.65
N THR A 104 -15.80 -2.98 -10.80
CA THR A 104 -16.46 -3.03 -12.10
C THR A 104 -15.64 -3.86 -13.08
N ASP A 105 -16.25 -4.26 -14.19
CA ASP A 105 -15.65 -5.07 -15.22
C ASP A 105 -14.94 -4.20 -16.28
N LYS A 106 -14.03 -4.83 -17.04
CA LYS A 106 -13.44 -4.28 -18.27
C LYS A 106 -12.62 -3.01 -18.08
N LEU A 107 -12.07 -2.81 -16.90
CA LEU A 107 -11.07 -1.79 -16.70
C LEU A 107 -9.72 -2.26 -17.26
N GLU A 108 -8.98 -1.34 -17.83
CA GLU A 108 -7.59 -1.52 -18.26
C GLU A 108 -6.75 -0.46 -17.58
N ILE A 109 -5.84 -0.91 -16.74
CA ILE A 109 -4.94 -0.09 -15.94
C ILE A 109 -3.53 -0.53 -16.30
N ASP A 110 -2.70 0.41 -16.73
CA ASP A 110 -1.34 0.13 -17.10
C ASP A 110 -0.48 -0.08 -15.85
N GLU A 111 -0.62 0.83 -14.87
CA GLU A 111 0.17 0.73 -13.64
C GLU A 111 -0.49 1.39 -12.42
N ILE A 112 -0.15 0.84 -11.25
CA ILE A 112 -0.45 1.39 -9.92
C ILE A 112 0.84 1.39 -9.13
N LEU A 113 1.34 2.58 -8.77
CA LEU A 113 2.66 2.76 -8.17
C LEU A 113 2.57 3.46 -6.82
N PHE A 114 3.28 2.91 -5.84
CA PHE A 114 3.58 3.52 -4.55
C PHE A 114 5.10 3.49 -4.37
N ASP A 115 5.74 4.64 -4.36
CA ASP A 115 7.19 4.75 -4.15
C ASP A 115 7.48 5.76 -3.04
N ASP A 116 8.37 5.38 -2.12
CA ASP A 116 8.77 6.23 -0.99
C ASP A 116 7.59 6.70 -0.12
N CYS A 117 6.62 5.83 0.14
CA CYS A 117 5.40 6.16 0.88
C CYS A 117 5.41 5.68 2.34
N MET A 118 4.74 6.46 3.19
CA MET A 118 4.30 6.03 4.53
C MET A 118 2.80 5.74 4.47
N ILE A 119 2.40 4.48 4.70
CA ILE A 119 0.99 4.06 4.60
C ILE A 119 0.58 3.45 5.93
N THR A 120 -0.42 4.05 6.58
CA THR A 120 -0.82 3.62 7.92
C THR A 120 -2.34 3.70 8.10
N ASP A 121 -2.85 2.87 9.02
CA ASP A 121 -4.25 2.93 9.44
C ASP A 121 -5.24 2.73 8.27
N ILE A 122 -5.02 1.65 7.50
CA ILE A 122 -5.78 1.34 6.28
C ILE A 122 -6.52 0.01 6.41
N ALA A 123 -7.74 -0.04 5.87
CA ALA A 123 -8.50 -1.28 5.67
C ALA A 123 -8.98 -1.97 6.95
N HIS A 124 -9.40 -1.23 7.96
CA HIS A 124 -9.96 -1.75 9.21
C HIS A 124 -11.23 -2.62 9.00
N ASP A 125 -12.05 -2.29 8.01
CA ASP A 125 -13.33 -2.96 7.73
C ASP A 125 -13.16 -4.24 6.88
N GLY A 126 -11.98 -4.87 6.95
CA GLY A 126 -11.71 -6.19 6.37
C GLY A 126 -11.51 -6.21 4.86
N TYR A 127 -11.15 -5.10 4.27
CA TYR A 127 -10.68 -4.98 2.90
C TYR A 127 -9.14 -4.99 2.85
N GLY A 128 -8.55 -4.63 1.74
CA GLY A 128 -7.11 -4.48 1.56
C GLY A 128 -6.76 -3.06 1.13
N MET A 129 -5.48 -2.70 1.18
CA MET A 129 -4.97 -1.44 0.65
C MET A 129 -5.41 -1.25 -0.81
N ILE A 130 -5.25 -2.30 -1.63
CA ILE A 130 -5.70 -2.37 -3.02
C ILE A 130 -6.64 -3.57 -3.17
N VAL A 131 -7.82 -3.36 -3.76
CA VAL A 131 -8.84 -4.39 -3.92
C VAL A 131 -9.32 -4.50 -5.35
N PHE A 132 -9.08 -5.66 -5.97
CA PHE A 132 -9.61 -6.02 -7.27
C PHE A 132 -10.79 -6.97 -7.09
N GLY A 133 -11.99 -6.38 -6.99
CA GLY A 133 -13.23 -7.12 -6.72
C GLY A 133 -13.83 -7.83 -7.94
N LYS A 134 -13.29 -7.59 -9.15
CA LYS A 134 -13.78 -8.18 -10.40
C LYS A 134 -12.64 -8.73 -11.25
N ALA A 135 -12.78 -9.95 -11.69
CA ALA A 135 -11.75 -10.68 -12.46
C ALA A 135 -11.43 -10.09 -13.84
N GLN A 136 -12.31 -9.25 -14.38
CA GLN A 136 -12.10 -8.62 -15.69
C GLN A 136 -11.36 -7.27 -15.62
N THR A 137 -10.91 -6.85 -14.45
CA THR A 137 -10.00 -5.72 -14.33
C THR A 137 -8.59 -6.17 -14.71
N ARG A 138 -8.04 -5.59 -15.75
CA ARG A 138 -6.67 -5.88 -16.22
C ARG A 138 -5.72 -4.81 -15.70
N VAL A 139 -4.59 -5.24 -15.19
CA VAL A 139 -3.55 -4.37 -14.64
C VAL A 139 -2.19 -4.88 -15.07
N GLY A 140 -1.40 -4.06 -15.74
CA GLY A 140 -0.04 -4.42 -16.16
C GLY A 140 0.91 -4.54 -14.97
N LEU A 141 0.93 -3.52 -14.09
CA LEU A 141 1.83 -3.49 -12.94
C LEU A 141 1.14 -2.94 -11.70
N VAL A 142 1.33 -3.63 -10.58
CA VAL A 142 1.16 -3.08 -9.23
C VAL A 142 2.52 -3.06 -8.55
N SER A 143 3.01 -1.90 -8.13
CA SER A 143 4.31 -1.76 -7.51
C SER A 143 4.22 -0.99 -6.19
N VAL A 144 4.86 -1.53 -5.15
CA VAL A 144 5.07 -0.84 -3.87
C VAL A 144 6.56 -0.93 -3.56
N THR A 145 7.22 0.21 -3.54
CA THR A 145 8.68 0.27 -3.37
C THR A 145 9.09 1.29 -2.31
N LYS A 146 10.17 1.02 -1.60
CA LYS A 146 10.79 1.92 -0.61
C LYS A 146 9.78 2.52 0.36
N SER A 147 8.86 1.71 0.83
CA SER A 147 7.69 2.18 1.57
C SER A 147 7.54 1.45 2.89
N THR A 148 7.04 2.17 3.89
CA THR A 148 6.69 1.61 5.19
C THR A 148 5.17 1.54 5.32
N LEU A 149 4.66 0.33 5.58
CA LEU A 149 3.24 0.01 5.70
C LEU A 149 2.96 -0.46 7.12
N THR A 150 2.12 0.25 7.86
CA THR A 150 1.83 -0.07 9.25
C THR A 150 0.32 -0.10 9.52
N GLU A 151 -0.07 -0.86 10.51
CA GLU A 151 -1.45 -0.88 11.01
C GLU A 151 -2.48 -1.05 9.88
N MET A 152 -2.35 -2.17 9.18
CA MET A 152 -3.17 -2.42 8.00
C MET A 152 -4.06 -3.64 8.16
N GLY A 153 -5.13 -3.68 7.37
CA GLY A 153 -5.83 -4.90 7.02
C GLY A 153 -5.01 -5.75 6.02
N SER A 154 -5.66 -6.37 5.06
CA SER A 154 -4.93 -7.06 3.98
C SER A 154 -4.12 -6.06 3.14
N LEU A 155 -2.96 -6.49 2.64
CA LEU A 155 -2.19 -5.66 1.72
C LEU A 155 -2.94 -5.54 0.39
N MET A 156 -3.25 -6.67 -0.23
CA MET A 156 -3.86 -6.68 -1.55
C MET A 156 -4.89 -7.81 -1.68
N GLN A 157 -5.99 -7.51 -2.37
CA GLN A 157 -6.88 -8.52 -2.93
C GLN A 157 -6.64 -8.59 -4.44
N LEU A 158 -6.15 -9.72 -4.93
CA LEU A 158 -5.68 -9.93 -6.28
C LEU A 158 -6.58 -10.88 -7.07
N ASN A 159 -6.60 -10.74 -8.40
CA ASN A 159 -7.29 -11.61 -9.34
C ASN A 159 -6.43 -11.97 -10.56
N ASP A 160 -6.96 -12.74 -11.49
CA ASP A 160 -6.27 -13.24 -12.69
C ASP A 160 -6.02 -12.19 -13.79
N GLY A 161 -6.54 -10.98 -13.63
CA GLY A 161 -6.30 -9.87 -14.56
C GLY A 161 -5.02 -9.08 -14.30
N ILE A 162 -4.26 -9.42 -13.24
CA ILE A 162 -3.07 -8.69 -12.85
C ILE A 162 -1.83 -9.42 -13.41
N GLU A 163 -1.06 -8.72 -14.24
CA GLU A 163 0.10 -9.33 -14.91
C GLU A 163 1.31 -9.42 -13.99
N LYS A 164 1.57 -8.38 -13.21
CA LYS A 164 2.74 -8.31 -12.33
C LYS A 164 2.46 -7.55 -11.04
N VAL A 165 2.94 -8.09 -9.93
CA VAL A 165 2.98 -7.43 -8.62
C VAL A 165 4.43 -7.38 -8.15
N VAL A 166 4.88 -6.21 -7.71
CA VAL A 166 6.22 -5.98 -7.15
C VAL A 166 6.08 -5.34 -5.78
N MET A 167 6.78 -5.87 -4.80
CA MET A 167 7.06 -5.22 -3.53
C MET A 167 8.57 -5.27 -3.31
N ASP A 168 9.22 -4.11 -3.16
CA ASP A 168 10.67 -4.05 -3.01
C ASP A 168 11.09 -2.98 -1.99
N GLN A 169 12.06 -3.33 -1.14
CA GLN A 169 12.57 -2.44 -0.10
C GLN A 169 11.46 -1.85 0.79
N CYS A 170 10.54 -2.70 1.27
CA CYS A 170 9.44 -2.27 2.12
C CYS A 170 9.60 -2.79 3.56
N ILE A 171 8.95 -2.08 4.49
CA ILE A 171 8.65 -2.56 5.84
C ILE A 171 7.13 -2.74 5.94
N VAL A 172 6.69 -3.90 6.40
CA VAL A 172 5.29 -4.19 6.73
C VAL A 172 5.22 -4.53 8.20
N TYR A 173 4.60 -3.66 8.99
CA TYR A 173 4.57 -3.78 10.44
C TYR A 173 3.15 -3.73 11.00
N ASN A 174 2.86 -4.61 11.98
CA ASN A 174 1.58 -4.65 12.70
C ASN A 174 0.34 -4.73 11.79
N ASN A 175 0.28 -5.74 10.95
CA ASN A 175 -0.89 -5.98 10.10
C ASN A 175 -2.01 -6.68 10.91
N THR A 176 -2.72 -5.94 11.77
CA THR A 176 -3.57 -6.51 12.81
C THR A 176 -5.08 -6.30 12.63
N PHE A 177 -5.50 -5.41 11.74
CA PHE A 177 -6.89 -4.97 11.70
C PHE A 177 -7.89 -5.94 11.07
N ALA A 178 -7.44 -6.91 10.31
CA ALA A 178 -8.38 -7.85 9.70
C ALA A 178 -8.11 -9.28 10.14
N THR A 179 -9.16 -10.04 10.37
CA THR A 179 -9.12 -11.50 10.52
C THR A 179 -8.86 -12.19 9.18
N LYS A 180 -8.12 -11.56 8.27
CA LYS A 180 -7.92 -12.00 6.88
C LYS A 180 -6.44 -12.20 6.58
N ASN A 181 -6.17 -12.66 5.40
CA ASN A 181 -4.83 -12.95 4.91
C ASN A 181 -4.09 -11.64 4.56
N TYR A 182 -2.77 -11.63 4.64
CA TYR A 182 -1.94 -10.53 4.13
C TYR A 182 -2.24 -10.26 2.66
N TYR A 183 -2.39 -11.34 1.89
CA TYR A 183 -2.86 -11.26 0.51
C TYR A 183 -4.12 -12.11 0.36
N ARG A 184 -5.15 -11.55 -0.24
CA ARG A 184 -6.32 -12.30 -0.66
C ARG A 184 -6.22 -12.53 -2.17
N ILE A 185 -6.10 -13.79 -2.57
CA ILE A 185 -6.06 -14.17 -3.98
C ILE A 185 -7.36 -14.91 -4.30
N ASP A 186 -8.19 -14.30 -5.14
CA ASP A 186 -9.46 -14.90 -5.56
C ASP A 186 -9.25 -15.79 -6.80
N LYS A 187 -8.30 -15.43 -7.66
CA LYS A 187 -7.79 -16.22 -8.79
C LYS A 187 -6.32 -15.93 -8.99
N GLN A 188 -5.64 -16.85 -9.66
CA GLN A 188 -4.20 -16.75 -9.89
C GLN A 188 -3.84 -15.48 -10.68
N PRO A 189 -3.10 -14.54 -10.09
CA PRO A 189 -2.52 -13.42 -10.82
C PRO A 189 -1.30 -13.88 -11.62
N GLY A 190 -0.65 -12.95 -12.32
CA GLY A 190 0.67 -13.14 -12.90
C GLY A 190 1.78 -13.25 -11.85
N ALA A 191 2.97 -12.79 -12.19
CA ALA A 191 4.14 -12.89 -11.30
C ALA A 191 3.98 -11.98 -10.06
N ILE A 192 4.26 -12.52 -8.88
CA ILE A 192 4.32 -11.76 -7.61
C ILE A 192 5.75 -11.85 -7.08
N SER A 193 6.45 -10.73 -7.05
CA SER A 193 7.82 -10.62 -6.56
C SER A 193 7.86 -9.76 -5.29
N VAL A 194 8.45 -10.29 -4.24
CA VAL A 194 8.67 -9.60 -2.98
C VAL A 194 10.15 -9.65 -2.65
N THR A 195 10.83 -8.53 -2.81
CA THR A 195 12.29 -8.44 -2.65
C THR A 195 12.65 -7.47 -1.54
N ASN A 196 13.75 -7.72 -0.86
CA ASN A 196 14.33 -6.81 0.12
C ASN A 196 13.30 -6.25 1.14
N THR A 197 12.31 -7.03 1.50
CA THR A 197 11.17 -6.58 2.32
C THR A 197 11.24 -7.22 3.71
N ILE A 198 10.93 -6.43 4.74
CA ILE A 198 10.85 -6.89 6.13
C ILE A 198 9.38 -6.94 6.55
N PHE A 199 8.93 -8.12 6.94
CA PHE A 199 7.65 -8.31 7.62
C PHE A 199 7.92 -8.42 9.12
N ALA A 200 7.25 -7.60 9.93
CA ALA A 200 7.56 -7.48 11.35
C ALA A 200 6.31 -7.19 12.19
N GLY A 201 6.45 -7.37 13.49
CA GLY A 201 5.43 -7.07 14.48
C GLY A 201 4.35 -8.13 14.59
N SER A 202 3.30 -7.82 15.35
CA SER A 202 2.20 -8.75 15.57
C SER A 202 1.29 -8.80 14.34
N ASN A 203 0.84 -9.98 13.98
CA ASN A 203 -0.23 -10.18 13.01
C ASN A 203 -1.55 -10.61 13.65
N ASN A 204 -1.63 -10.61 14.96
CA ASN A 204 -2.79 -10.79 15.84
C ASN A 204 -4.05 -11.43 15.19
N GLY A 205 -3.94 -12.70 14.77
CA GLY A 205 -5.02 -13.44 14.13
C GLY A 205 -5.17 -13.23 12.62
N GLN A 206 -4.43 -12.31 12.03
CA GLN A 206 -4.31 -12.23 10.59
C GLN A 206 -3.36 -13.32 10.08
N LYS A 207 -3.71 -13.92 8.97
CA LYS A 207 -2.93 -15.02 8.41
C LYS A 207 -1.81 -14.48 7.51
N PHE A 208 -0.58 -14.74 7.89
CA PHE A 208 0.60 -14.45 7.06
C PHE A 208 0.71 -15.44 5.90
N ASN A 209 -0.17 -15.31 4.94
CA ASN A 209 -0.26 -16.17 3.77
C ASN A 209 -1.07 -15.53 2.64
N ALA A 210 -1.21 -16.26 1.51
CA ALA A 210 -2.28 -16.08 0.53
C ALA A 210 -3.56 -16.82 0.97
N THR A 211 -4.68 -16.63 0.26
CA THR A 211 -5.99 -17.21 0.65
C THR A 211 -5.98 -18.74 0.67
N TYR A 212 -5.25 -19.39 -0.25
CA TYR A 212 -5.16 -20.84 -0.37
C TYR A 212 -3.71 -21.27 -0.41
N SER A 213 -3.42 -22.50 0.05
CA SER A 213 -2.07 -23.07 0.13
C SER A 213 -1.30 -23.06 -1.19
N ASN A 214 -1.99 -23.36 -2.29
CA ASN A 214 -1.37 -23.39 -3.61
C ASN A 214 -0.99 -21.99 -4.15
N TYR A 215 -1.61 -20.93 -3.65
CA TYR A 215 -1.30 -19.57 -4.08
C TYR A 215 -0.03 -19.00 -3.45
N SER A 216 0.38 -19.53 -2.32
CA SER A 216 1.66 -19.15 -1.70
C SER A 216 2.86 -19.47 -2.61
N THR A 217 2.75 -20.45 -3.51
CA THR A 217 3.81 -20.83 -4.45
C THR A 217 4.00 -19.84 -5.61
N TYR A 218 3.09 -18.90 -5.81
CA TYR A 218 3.22 -17.83 -6.81
C TYR A 218 4.02 -16.63 -6.31
N PHE A 219 4.33 -16.61 -5.02
CA PHE A 219 5.16 -15.57 -4.43
C PHE A 219 6.63 -15.95 -4.54
N LEU A 220 7.40 -15.06 -5.14
CA LEU A 220 8.85 -15.18 -5.18
C LEU A 220 9.45 -14.19 -4.16
N PHE A 221 9.91 -14.74 -3.04
CA PHE A 221 10.62 -13.97 -2.03
C PHE A 221 12.12 -14.01 -2.29
N THR A 222 12.77 -12.84 -2.32
CA THR A 222 14.22 -12.73 -2.47
C THR A 222 14.72 -11.71 -1.46
N SER A 223 15.74 -12.08 -0.66
CA SER A 223 16.31 -11.21 0.36
C SER A 223 15.27 -10.54 1.26
N SER A 224 14.17 -11.25 1.52
CA SER A 224 13.07 -10.77 2.35
C SER A 224 13.03 -11.52 3.68
N TYR A 225 12.67 -10.83 4.73
CA TYR A 225 12.81 -11.30 6.10
C TYR A 225 11.51 -11.19 6.89
N MET A 226 11.40 -12.03 7.91
CA MET A 226 10.26 -12.06 8.80
C MET A 226 10.75 -12.18 10.25
N THR A 227 10.27 -11.29 11.12
CA THR A 227 10.59 -11.34 12.56
C THR A 227 9.83 -12.45 13.28
N SER A 228 10.36 -12.86 14.45
CA SER A 228 9.84 -14.03 15.18
C SER A 228 8.48 -13.81 15.84
N ASP A 229 8.00 -12.59 15.96
CA ASP A 229 6.69 -12.23 16.48
C ASP A 229 5.56 -12.37 15.43
N ILE A 230 5.87 -12.63 14.16
CA ILE A 230 4.88 -13.02 13.16
C ILE A 230 4.49 -14.49 13.33
N ILE A 231 3.20 -14.74 13.45
CA ILE A 231 2.64 -16.10 13.53
C ILE A 231 2.32 -16.59 12.11
N ILE A 232 2.99 -17.66 11.70
CA ILE A 232 2.73 -18.32 10.42
C ILE A 232 1.50 -19.22 10.55
N ASP A 233 0.51 -19.05 9.67
CA ASP A 233 -0.62 -19.95 9.56
C ASP A 233 -0.27 -21.25 8.80
N ARG A 234 -1.17 -22.23 8.81
CA ARG A 234 -1.01 -23.55 8.18
C ARG A 234 -0.56 -23.49 6.71
N TYR A 235 -0.98 -22.46 5.99
CA TYR A 235 -0.65 -22.23 4.57
C TYR A 235 0.20 -20.96 4.39
N GLY A 236 1.03 -20.66 5.40
CA GLY A 236 1.88 -19.48 5.40
C GLY A 236 2.96 -19.53 4.34
N PHE A 237 3.57 -18.39 4.13
CA PHE A 237 4.75 -18.28 3.29
C PHE A 237 5.94 -18.94 3.98
N THR A 238 6.61 -19.84 3.29
CA THR A 238 7.74 -20.63 3.83
C THR A 238 9.08 -20.23 3.24
N ASP A 239 9.09 -19.52 2.11
CA ASP A 239 10.31 -19.17 1.37
C ASP A 239 10.89 -17.81 1.78
N ILE A 240 10.36 -17.22 2.84
CA ILE A 240 10.88 -15.99 3.44
C ILE A 240 11.91 -16.33 4.52
N THR A 241 12.98 -15.55 4.61
CA THR A 241 14.06 -15.79 5.57
C THR A 241 13.63 -15.40 7.00
N PRO A 242 13.63 -16.32 7.97
CA PRO A 242 13.30 -15.98 9.34
C PRO A 242 14.44 -15.18 10.00
N TYR A 243 14.09 -14.10 10.68
CA TYR A 243 14.95 -13.43 11.65
C TYR A 243 14.59 -13.91 13.05
N SER A 244 15.59 -14.29 13.84
CA SER A 244 15.37 -14.93 15.16
C SER A 244 14.87 -13.98 16.26
N GLY A 245 15.04 -12.66 16.07
CA GLY A 245 14.55 -11.63 17.00
C GLY A 245 13.13 -11.18 16.66
N THR A 246 12.51 -10.51 17.60
CA THR A 246 11.23 -9.82 17.42
C THR A 246 11.43 -8.51 16.64
N SER A 247 10.34 -7.83 16.31
CA SER A 247 10.38 -6.48 15.75
C SER A 247 11.05 -5.49 16.71
N GLU A 248 10.80 -5.62 18.01
CA GLU A 248 11.45 -4.82 19.05
C GLU A 248 12.95 -5.12 19.19
N ASP A 249 13.40 -6.35 18.90
CA ASP A 249 14.84 -6.66 18.85
C ASP A 249 15.54 -6.07 17.62
N LEU A 250 14.78 -5.87 16.54
CA LEU A 250 15.28 -5.38 15.26
C LEU A 250 15.31 -3.87 15.19
N PHE A 251 14.19 -3.21 15.51
CA PHE A 251 13.98 -1.77 15.34
C PHE A 251 14.14 -0.98 16.65
N VAL A 252 14.44 0.30 16.55
CA VAL A 252 14.65 1.19 17.71
C VAL A 252 13.38 1.36 18.53
N ASP A 253 12.29 1.79 17.91
CA ASP A 253 10.99 1.99 18.56
C ASP A 253 9.84 1.83 17.56
N PRO A 254 9.60 0.60 17.08
CA PRO A 254 8.62 0.37 16.02
C PRO A 254 7.18 0.68 16.43
N ALA A 255 6.88 0.60 17.73
CA ALA A 255 5.55 0.94 18.26
C ALA A 255 5.22 2.43 18.11
N ASN A 256 6.23 3.29 18.08
CA ASN A 256 6.11 4.73 17.86
C ASN A 256 6.56 5.17 16.46
N GLY A 257 6.74 4.21 15.53
CA GLY A 257 7.04 4.49 14.13
C GLY A 257 8.51 4.74 13.80
N ASP A 258 9.43 4.41 14.73
CA ASP A 258 10.87 4.47 14.48
C ASP A 258 11.39 3.08 14.06
N PHE A 259 11.58 2.89 12.77
CA PHE A 259 12.06 1.65 12.18
C PHE A 259 13.57 1.65 11.86
N HIS A 260 14.34 2.58 12.41
CA HIS A 260 15.80 2.47 12.34
C HIS A 260 16.26 1.16 12.97
N LEU A 261 17.21 0.51 12.33
CA LEU A 261 17.75 -0.74 12.84
C LEU A 261 18.60 -0.50 14.11
N LYS A 262 18.34 -1.27 15.15
CA LYS A 262 19.19 -1.24 16.35
C LYS A 262 20.63 -1.60 15.98
N SER A 263 21.59 -0.86 16.51
CA SER A 263 23.02 -1.14 16.28
C SER A 263 23.45 -2.52 16.78
N THR A 264 22.71 -3.06 17.74
CA THR A 264 22.93 -4.41 18.32
C THR A 264 22.26 -5.52 17.51
N ALA A 265 21.36 -5.21 16.60
CA ALA A 265 20.68 -6.20 15.79
C ALA A 265 21.66 -6.88 14.81
N LYS A 266 21.74 -8.21 14.90
CA LYS A 266 22.52 -9.02 13.95
C LYS A 266 21.65 -9.38 12.75
N PHE A 267 21.24 -8.37 12.02
CA PHE A 267 20.33 -8.50 10.90
C PHE A 267 21.08 -8.65 9.58
N PRO A 268 20.93 -9.76 8.85
CA PRO A 268 21.68 -10.00 7.62
C PRO A 268 21.27 -9.10 6.45
N GLY A 269 20.06 -8.52 6.51
CA GLY A 269 19.55 -7.60 5.48
C GLY A 269 19.86 -6.12 5.73
N LYS A 270 20.78 -5.79 6.64
CA LYS A 270 21.14 -4.41 6.93
C LYS A 270 21.56 -3.67 5.66
N GLU A 271 21.04 -2.45 5.47
CA GLU A 271 21.28 -1.56 4.31
C GLU A 271 20.86 -2.17 2.96
N THR A 272 20.07 -3.23 2.97
CA THR A 272 19.56 -3.86 1.73
C THR A 272 18.09 -4.17 1.78
N ALA A 273 17.58 -4.58 2.94
CA ALA A 273 16.17 -4.90 3.14
C ALA A 273 15.48 -3.87 4.04
N GLY A 274 14.21 -3.66 3.78
CA GLY A 274 13.40 -2.62 4.41
C GLY A 274 13.44 -1.31 3.64
N ASP A 275 12.66 -0.36 4.13
CA ASP A 275 12.56 0.98 3.55
C ASP A 275 13.86 1.77 3.79
N PRO A 276 14.50 2.29 2.73
CA PRO A 276 15.79 2.99 2.83
C PRO A 276 15.79 4.22 3.74
N ARG A 277 14.64 4.82 3.99
CA ARG A 277 14.55 5.99 4.91
C ARG A 277 14.97 5.67 6.35
N TRP A 278 15.04 4.39 6.70
CA TRP A 278 15.40 3.91 8.05
C TRP A 278 16.80 3.30 8.16
N TRP A 279 17.61 3.41 7.12
CA TRP A 279 18.98 2.87 7.10
C TRP A 279 20.00 3.73 7.81
#